data_8c30302af56b48fb3ec2cf702d715be7
#
_entry.id   8c30302af56b48fb3ec2cf702d715be7
#
_cell.length_a   1.000
_cell.length_b   1.000
_cell.length_c   1.000
_cell.angle_alpha   90.00
_cell.angle_beta   90.00
_cell.angle_gamma   90.00
#
_symmetry.space_group_name_H-M   'P 1'
#
loop_
_entity.id
_entity.type
_entity.pdbx_description
1 polymer ?
#
loop_
_entity_poly.entity_id
_entity_poly.type
_entity_poly.pdbx_seq_one_letter_code
_entity_poly.pdbx_strand_id
1 'polypeptide(L)'
;MKVGISVCSSYPHEPPKVAARHMIERTRAAREAGLNTLFVGDHHVTPTNYLQNNVILGRMLAEWGDQPFGALYLLPLWHPVLLAEQIGTLASLASGPFVMQCGLGDKRQCRA
;
A
#
# COMPACT_ATOMS: atom_id res chain seq x y z
N MET A 1 5.23 16.39 16.52
CA MET A 1 4.10 15.68 15.89
C MET A 1 4.62 14.93 14.66
N LYS A 2 4.20 13.68 14.48
CA LYS A 2 4.53 12.89 13.28
C LYS A 2 3.34 12.90 12.34
N VAL A 3 3.59 13.12 11.06
CA VAL A 3 2.55 13.16 10.02
C VAL A 3 2.88 12.14 8.94
N GLY A 4 1.92 11.32 8.59
CA GLY A 4 2.04 10.33 7.53
C GLY A 4 1.06 10.57 6.40
N ILE A 5 1.18 9.77 5.34
CA ILE A 5 0.27 9.77 4.20
C ILE A 5 -0.20 8.35 3.89
N SER A 6 -1.47 8.20 3.60
CA SER A 6 -2.00 7.02 2.91
C SER A 6 -2.22 7.38 1.44
N VAL A 7 -1.44 6.78 0.56
CA VAL A 7 -1.53 7.05 -0.87
C VAL A 7 -2.73 6.30 -1.44
N CYS A 8 -3.61 7.04 -2.11
CA CYS A 8 -4.78 6.46 -2.77
C CYS A 8 -4.35 5.49 -3.87
N SER A 9 -4.95 4.31 -3.89
CA SER A 9 -4.71 3.25 -4.90
C SER A 9 -5.80 3.16 -5.97
N SER A 10 -6.88 3.96 -5.83
CA SER A 10 -8.01 3.98 -6.78
C SER A 10 -7.97 5.21 -7.68
N TYR A 11 -8.00 4.99 -8.98
CA TYR A 11 -7.93 6.03 -10.01
C TYR A 11 -8.96 5.72 -11.10
N PRO A 12 -10.25 6.04 -10.87
CA PRO A 12 -11.34 5.58 -11.72
C PRO A 12 -11.30 6.15 -13.16
N HIS A 13 -10.65 7.29 -13.35
CA HIS A 13 -10.60 7.99 -14.63
C HIS A 13 -9.24 7.90 -15.34
N GLU A 14 -8.28 7.18 -14.76
CA GLU A 14 -6.93 7.08 -15.30
C GLU A 14 -6.61 5.67 -15.80
N PRO A 15 -5.83 5.54 -16.89
CA PRO A 15 -5.26 4.25 -17.26
C PRO A 15 -4.39 3.67 -16.14
N PRO A 16 -4.36 2.34 -15.93
CA PRO A 16 -3.60 1.72 -14.82
C PRO A 16 -2.11 2.10 -14.78
N LYS A 17 -1.47 2.27 -15.93
CA LYS A 17 -0.06 2.70 -16.00
C LYS A 17 0.14 4.13 -15.51
N VAL A 18 -0.82 5.02 -15.77
CA VAL A 18 -0.79 6.41 -15.29
C VAL A 18 -1.04 6.43 -13.78
N ALA A 19 -2.02 5.66 -13.30
CA ALA A 19 -2.30 5.49 -11.87
C ALA A 19 -1.08 5.03 -11.08
N ALA A 20 -0.37 4.01 -11.57
CA ALA A 20 0.86 3.52 -10.95
C ALA A 20 1.94 4.62 -10.88
N ARG A 21 2.11 5.39 -11.95
CA ARG A 21 3.04 6.53 -11.97
C ARG A 21 2.67 7.58 -10.93
N HIS A 22 1.40 7.92 -10.81
CA HIS A 22 0.93 8.87 -9.79
C HIS A 22 1.25 8.40 -8.37
N MET A 23 1.08 7.13 -8.06
CA MET A 23 1.43 6.60 -6.74
C MET A 23 2.94 6.72 -6.46
N ILE A 24 3.77 6.42 -7.44
CA ILE A 24 5.24 6.55 -7.33
C ILE A 24 5.64 8.02 -7.13
N GLU A 25 5.10 8.93 -7.92
CA GLU A 25 5.38 10.37 -7.83
C GLU A 25 4.93 10.96 -6.48
N ARG A 26 3.76 10.57 -6.00
CA ARG A 26 3.26 10.99 -4.68
C ARG A 26 4.12 10.48 -3.54
N THR A 27 4.64 9.26 -3.66
CA THR A 27 5.59 8.72 -2.67
C THR A 27 6.87 9.55 -2.62
N ARG A 28 7.43 9.89 -3.77
CA ARG A 28 8.61 10.75 -3.87
C ARG A 28 8.35 12.13 -3.27
N ALA A 29 7.24 12.76 -3.64
CA ALA A 29 6.85 14.07 -3.11
C ALA A 29 6.64 14.03 -1.58
N ALA A 30 6.04 12.97 -1.06
CA ALA A 30 5.84 12.79 0.37
C ALA A 30 7.17 12.65 1.13
N ARG A 31 8.13 11.91 0.58
CA ARG A 31 9.49 11.83 1.13
C ARG A 31 10.19 13.17 1.12
N GLU A 32 10.17 13.89 -0.01
CA GLU A 32 10.78 15.20 -0.16
C GLU A 32 10.16 16.24 0.80
N ALA A 33 8.86 16.12 1.06
CA ALA A 33 8.16 16.95 2.05
C ALA A 33 8.46 16.58 3.51
N GLY A 34 9.23 15.52 3.75
CA GLY A 34 9.60 15.09 5.10
C GLY A 34 8.48 14.39 5.88
N LEU A 35 7.52 13.75 5.20
CA LEU A 35 6.49 12.97 5.88
C LEU A 35 7.09 11.75 6.58
N ASN A 36 6.48 11.36 7.70
CA ASN A 36 7.07 10.38 8.63
C ASN A 36 6.60 8.94 8.39
N THR A 37 5.50 8.74 7.65
CA THR A 37 4.94 7.41 7.39
C THR A 37 4.26 7.34 6.04
N LEU A 38 4.43 6.20 5.34
CA LEU A 38 3.79 5.90 4.07
C LEU A 38 2.87 4.69 4.24
N PHE A 39 1.63 4.81 3.79
CA PHE A 39 0.66 3.71 3.81
C PHE A 39 -0.05 3.55 2.47
N VAL A 40 -0.48 2.32 2.20
CA VAL A 40 -1.40 1.98 1.12
C VAL A 40 -2.58 1.17 1.67
N GLY A 41 -3.73 1.30 1.02
CA GLY A 41 -4.94 0.59 1.41
C GLY A 41 -5.02 -0.82 0.83
N ASP A 42 -6.12 -1.50 1.15
CA ASP A 42 -6.45 -2.83 0.64
C ASP A 42 -7.92 -2.86 0.22
N HIS A 43 -8.18 -3.05 -1.06
CA HIS A 43 -9.53 -3.26 -1.62
C HIS A 43 -9.47 -4.26 -2.76
N HIS A 44 -10.47 -5.13 -2.80
CA HIS A 44 -10.59 -6.17 -3.80
C HIS A 44 -11.95 -6.10 -4.50
N VAL A 45 -12.01 -6.60 -5.74
CA VAL A 45 -13.25 -6.67 -6.53
C VAL A 45 -13.95 -5.30 -6.60
N THR A 46 -13.18 -4.27 -6.91
CA THR A 46 -13.68 -2.91 -7.05
C THR A 46 -14.21 -2.67 -8.47
N PRO A 47 -15.21 -1.79 -8.65
CA PRO A 47 -15.72 -1.46 -9.98
C PRO A 47 -14.74 -0.63 -10.82
N THR A 48 -13.71 -0.08 -10.20
CA THR A 48 -12.67 0.74 -10.83
C THR A 48 -11.29 0.14 -10.59
N ASN A 49 -10.30 0.58 -11.37
CA ASN A 49 -8.92 0.17 -11.18
C ASN A 49 -8.44 0.47 -9.75
N TYR A 50 -7.98 -0.56 -9.08
CA TYR A 50 -7.35 -0.45 -7.77
C TYR A 50 -6.00 -1.17 -7.80
N LEU A 51 -4.92 -0.44 -7.58
CA LEU A 51 -3.58 -1.01 -7.58
C LEU A 51 -3.32 -1.76 -6.26
N GLN A 52 -3.01 -3.04 -6.39
CA GLN A 52 -2.87 -3.95 -5.25
C GLN A 52 -1.67 -3.58 -4.37
N ASN A 53 -1.90 -3.57 -3.07
CA ASN A 53 -1.02 -3.00 -2.05
C ASN A 53 0.43 -3.54 -2.09
N ASN A 54 0.65 -4.83 -1.92
CA ASN A 54 2.01 -5.38 -1.83
C ASN A 54 2.83 -5.16 -3.12
N VAL A 55 2.18 -5.27 -4.27
CA VAL A 55 2.84 -5.12 -5.58
C VAL A 55 3.30 -3.68 -5.79
N ILE A 56 2.40 -2.71 -5.60
CA ILE A 56 2.74 -1.31 -5.80
C ILE A 56 3.66 -0.78 -4.69
N LEU A 57 3.47 -1.23 -3.45
CA LEU A 57 4.32 -0.83 -2.32
C LEU A 57 5.76 -1.27 -2.53
N GLY A 58 6.00 -2.47 -3.06
CA GLY A 58 7.34 -2.93 -3.41
C GLY A 58 8.06 -1.97 -4.36
N ARG A 59 7.34 -1.38 -5.33
CA ARG A 59 7.92 -0.35 -6.21
C ARG A 59 8.08 1.00 -5.51
N MET A 60 7.10 1.39 -4.67
CA MET A 60 7.13 2.67 -3.96
C MET A 60 8.29 2.75 -2.97
N LEU A 61 8.70 1.63 -2.38
CA LEU A 61 9.83 1.58 -1.43
C LEU A 61 11.15 2.08 -2.01
N ALA A 62 11.37 1.97 -3.32
CA ALA A 62 12.54 2.53 -3.98
C ALA A 62 12.61 4.06 -3.87
N GLU A 63 11.47 4.72 -3.65
CA GLU A 63 11.36 6.17 -3.53
C GLU A 63 11.24 6.65 -2.08
N TRP A 64 10.92 5.75 -1.13
CA TRP A 64 10.50 6.16 0.22
C TRP A 64 11.67 6.43 1.18
N GLY A 65 12.68 5.58 1.24
CA GLY A 65 13.80 5.71 2.18
C GLY A 65 13.62 4.89 3.45
N ASP A 66 14.05 5.42 4.59
CA ASP A 66 14.18 4.71 5.87
C ASP A 66 13.06 4.97 6.89
N GLN A 67 12.07 5.77 6.53
CA GLN A 67 10.94 6.05 7.39
C GLN A 67 9.97 4.85 7.45
N PRO A 68 9.15 4.74 8.51
CA PRO A 68 8.12 3.70 8.60
C PRO A 68 7.18 3.68 7.38
N PHE A 69 6.82 2.49 6.96
CA PHE A 69 5.87 2.26 5.89
C PHE A 69 4.96 1.10 6.23
N GLY A 70 3.84 0.96 5.54
CA GLY A 70 2.94 -0.14 5.79
C GLY A 70 1.78 -0.23 4.82
N ALA A 71 0.94 -1.20 5.08
CA ALA A 71 -0.28 -1.42 4.34
C ALA A 71 -1.42 -1.92 5.24
N LEU A 72 -2.64 -1.63 4.81
CA LEU A 72 -3.83 -2.26 5.35
C LEU A 72 -4.01 -3.64 4.69
N TYR A 73 -4.46 -4.61 5.47
CA TYR A 73 -4.85 -5.94 5.00
C TYR A 73 -6.24 -6.29 5.52
N LEU A 74 -7.14 -6.61 4.62
CA LEU A 74 -8.46 -7.16 4.93
C LEU A 74 -8.30 -8.66 5.14
N LEU A 75 -7.91 -9.04 6.34
CA LEU A 75 -7.43 -10.40 6.67
C LEU A 75 -8.29 -11.56 6.16
N PRO A 76 -9.64 -11.48 6.14
CA PRO A 76 -10.45 -12.58 5.61
C PRO A 76 -10.20 -12.92 4.13
N LEU A 77 -9.56 -12.01 3.39
CA LEU A 77 -9.26 -12.18 1.96
C LEU A 77 -7.83 -12.67 1.70
N TRP A 78 -7.03 -12.84 2.75
CA TRP A 78 -5.63 -13.21 2.64
C TRP A 78 -5.35 -14.59 3.21
N HIS A 79 -4.64 -15.41 2.46
CA HIS A 79 -4.08 -16.64 3.01
C HIS A 79 -2.92 -16.28 3.96
N PRO A 80 -2.95 -16.71 5.24
CA PRO A 80 -2.01 -16.21 6.24
C PRO A 80 -0.55 -16.51 5.93
N VAL A 81 -0.24 -17.67 5.37
CA VAL A 81 1.14 -18.04 4.99
C VAL A 81 1.64 -17.16 3.86
N LEU A 82 0.83 -16.99 2.80
CA LEU A 82 1.22 -16.17 1.66
C LEU A 82 1.38 -14.68 2.05
N LEU A 83 0.52 -14.19 2.93
CA LEU A 83 0.64 -12.83 3.44
C LEU A 83 1.94 -12.64 4.23
N ALA A 84 2.26 -13.59 5.13
CA ALA A 84 3.50 -13.54 5.90
C ALA A 84 4.75 -13.54 5.02
N GLU A 85 4.77 -14.37 3.98
CA GLU A 85 5.88 -14.42 3.00
C GLU A 85 6.04 -13.11 2.24
N GLN A 86 4.94 -12.50 1.80
CA GLN A 86 4.96 -11.23 1.08
C GLN A 86 5.40 -10.07 1.99
N ILE A 87 4.91 -10.02 3.23
CA ILE A 87 5.34 -9.01 4.21
C ILE A 87 6.83 -9.16 4.53
N GLY A 88 7.31 -10.39 4.72
CA GLY A 88 8.73 -10.66 4.92
C GLY A 88 9.58 -10.19 3.75
N THR A 89 9.10 -10.38 2.52
CA THR A 89 9.77 -9.89 1.31
C THR A 89 9.80 -8.37 1.25
N LEU A 90 8.66 -7.69 1.52
CA LEU A 90 8.60 -6.24 1.58
C LEU A 90 9.54 -5.66 2.63
N ALA A 91 9.56 -6.26 3.81
CA ALA A 91 10.46 -5.84 4.89
C ALA A 91 11.94 -6.00 4.49
N SER A 92 12.28 -6.99 3.68
CA SER A 92 13.63 -7.20 3.16
C SER A 92 14.04 -6.16 2.10
N LEU A 93 13.08 -5.58 1.40
CA LEU A 93 13.30 -4.52 0.41
C LEU A 93 13.42 -3.12 1.04
N ALA A 94 12.99 -2.97 2.27
CA ALA A 94 12.90 -1.67 2.95
C ALA A 94 14.05 -1.44 3.92
N SER A 95 14.36 -0.17 4.15
CA SER A 95 15.31 0.27 5.18
C SER A 95 14.62 0.68 6.48
N GLY A 96 13.32 0.98 6.44
CA GLY A 96 12.51 1.39 7.59
C GLY A 96 11.62 0.27 8.14
N PRO A 97 11.01 0.47 9.31
CA PRO A 97 10.13 -0.49 9.93
C PRO A 97 8.80 -0.61 9.18
N PHE A 98 8.30 -1.85 9.07
CA PHE A 98 6.99 -2.14 8.49
C PHE A 98 5.89 -2.08 9.55
N VAL A 99 4.78 -1.42 9.21
CA VAL A 99 3.58 -1.34 10.05
C VAL A 99 2.43 -2.03 9.34
N MET A 100 1.95 -3.12 9.93
CA MET A 100 0.81 -3.86 9.42
C MET A 100 -0.48 -3.33 10.06
N GLN A 101 -1.40 -2.84 9.24
CA GLN A 101 -2.77 -2.55 9.65
C GLN A 101 -3.67 -3.73 9.27
N CYS A 102 -4.59 -4.10 10.16
CA CYS A 102 -5.49 -5.22 9.94
C CYS A 102 -6.94 -4.76 9.99
N GLY A 103 -7.74 -5.23 9.06
CA GLY A 103 -9.16 -4.97 9.00
C GLY A 103 -9.95 -6.23 8.63
N LEU A 104 -11.24 -6.22 8.94
CA LEU A 104 -12.15 -7.30 8.56
C LEU A 104 -12.77 -7.07 7.17
N GLY A 105 -12.71 -5.85 6.67
CA GLY A 105 -13.42 -5.48 5.45
C GLY A 105 -14.90 -5.21 5.69
N ASP A 106 -15.63 -4.92 4.62
CA ASP A 106 -17.07 -4.78 4.65
C ASP A 106 -17.79 -6.07 4.21
N LYS A 107 -19.12 -6.09 4.36
CA LYS A 107 -19.96 -7.27 4.01
C LYS A 107 -19.89 -7.63 2.52
N ARG A 108 -19.56 -6.69 1.63
CA ARG A 108 -19.44 -6.92 0.19
C ARG A 108 -18.16 -7.67 -0.14
N GLN A 109 -17.08 -7.30 0.52
CA GLN A 109 -15.76 -7.92 0.34
C GLN A 109 -15.70 -9.33 0.93
N CYS A 110 -16.37 -9.55 2.06
CA CYS A 110 -16.45 -10.88 2.70
C CYS A 110 -17.30 -11.90 1.92
N ARG A 111 -18.10 -11.47 0.95
CA ARG A 111 -18.95 -12.35 0.12
C ARG A 111 -18.37 -12.61 -1.28
N ALA A 112 -17.31 -11.96 -1.61
CA ALA A 112 -16.59 -12.19 -2.84
C ALA A 112 -15.59 -13.34 -2.67
#